data_7c620024b8d53dc740926c0d6de47ad4
#
_entry.id   7c620024b8d53dc740926c0d6de47ad4
#
_cell.length_a   1.000
_cell.length_b   1.000
_cell.length_c   1.000
_cell.angle_alpha   90.00
_cell.angle_beta   90.00
_cell.angle_gamma   90.00
#
_symmetry.space_group_name_H-M   'P 1'
#
loop_
_entity.id
_entity.type
_entity.pdbx_description
1 polymer ?
#
loop_
_entity_poly.entity_id
_entity_poly.type
_entity_poly.pdbx_seq_one_letter_code
_entity_poly.pdbx_strand_id
1 'polypeptide(L)'
;IRSYCHVMDCASALFYILLRGKDGEAYNIANRESILSIKELAEMIANMAGVKIVYDIPSEQEVKGYSKVQRAVLDSSKLESLGWKPFIFLEDGLNRVLNSMMCHK
;
A
#
# COMPACT_ATOMS: atom_id res chain seq x y z
N ILE A 1 -4.49 9.83 4.00
CA ILE A 1 -3.13 9.48 3.56
C ILE A 1 -2.74 8.14 4.17
N ARG A 2 -2.27 7.25 3.35
CA ARG A 2 -1.88 5.89 3.73
C ARG A 2 -0.54 5.53 3.10
N SER A 3 0.12 4.54 3.68
CA SER A 3 1.26 3.90 3.04
C SER A 3 0.80 2.58 2.39
N TYR A 4 1.26 2.32 1.18
CA TYR A 4 0.89 1.13 0.42
C TYR A 4 2.11 0.24 0.21
N CYS A 5 1.91 -1.07 0.30
CA CYS A 5 2.99 -2.04 0.15
C CYS A 5 2.52 -3.18 -0.77
N HIS A 6 3.33 -3.50 -1.76
CA HIS A 6 3.02 -4.61 -2.66
C HIS A 6 3.07 -5.94 -1.90
N VAL A 7 2.20 -6.87 -2.26
CA VAL A 7 2.11 -8.17 -1.57
C VAL A 7 3.44 -8.93 -1.58
N MET A 8 4.23 -8.83 -2.63
CA MET A 8 5.54 -9.48 -2.71
C MET A 8 6.53 -8.87 -1.72
N ASP A 9 6.46 -7.55 -1.49
CA ASP A 9 7.27 -6.89 -0.48
C ASP A 9 6.83 -7.30 0.93
N CYS A 10 5.53 -7.45 1.15
CA CYS A 10 5.00 -7.96 2.42
C CYS A 10 5.48 -9.39 2.67
N ALA A 11 5.45 -10.25 1.65
CA ALA A 11 5.91 -11.63 1.75
C ALA A 11 7.39 -11.70 2.09
N SER A 12 8.22 -10.91 1.42
CA SER A 12 9.66 -10.86 1.72
C SER A 12 9.91 -10.34 3.14
N ALA A 13 9.12 -9.37 3.60
CA ALA A 13 9.21 -8.84 4.96
C ALA A 13 8.95 -9.93 6.01
N LEU A 14 7.95 -10.78 5.78
CA LEU A 14 7.65 -11.88 6.67
C LEU A 14 8.83 -12.87 6.80
N PHE A 15 9.53 -13.15 5.70
CA PHE A 15 10.73 -13.98 5.74
C PHE A 15 11.87 -13.32 6.52
N TYR A 16 12.07 -12.03 6.36
CA TYR A 16 13.07 -11.28 7.13
C TYR A 16 12.77 -11.35 8.62
N ILE A 17 11.51 -11.15 9.01
CA ILE A 17 11.09 -11.24 10.41
C ILE A 17 11.30 -12.65 10.97
N LEU A 18 10.93 -13.66 10.19
CA LEU A 18 11.09 -15.06 10.60
C LEU A 18 12.54 -15.43 10.84
N LEU A 19 13.44 -14.97 9.97
CA LEU A 19 14.86 -15.36 10.00
C LEU A 19 15.73 -14.45 10.87
N ARG A 20 15.36 -13.16 11.02
CA ARG A 20 16.19 -12.15 11.69
C ARG A 20 15.48 -11.39 12.79
N GLY A 21 14.16 -11.56 12.92
CA GLY A 21 13.39 -10.89 13.96
C GLY A 21 13.68 -11.44 15.35
N LYS A 22 13.43 -10.63 16.37
CA LYS A 22 13.55 -11.04 17.76
C LYS A 22 12.23 -11.61 18.24
N ASP A 23 12.31 -12.66 19.07
CA ASP A 23 11.13 -13.29 19.65
C ASP A 23 10.32 -12.30 20.47
N GLY A 24 8.99 -12.33 20.30
CA GLY A 24 8.07 -11.48 21.03
C GLY A 24 8.02 -10.03 20.57
N GLU A 25 8.75 -9.65 19.52
CA GLU A 25 8.76 -8.30 18.99
C GLU A 25 7.75 -8.13 17.87
N ALA A 26 7.13 -6.95 17.81
CA ALA A 26 6.22 -6.57 16.74
C ALA A 26 6.95 -5.71 15.70
N TYR A 27 6.65 -5.91 14.43
CA TYR A 27 7.24 -5.17 13.31
C TYR A 27 6.15 -4.61 12.41
N ASN A 28 6.22 -3.32 12.10
CA ASN A 28 5.36 -2.72 11.09
C ASN A 28 5.92 -3.00 9.70
N ILE A 29 5.07 -3.46 8.80
CA ILE A 29 5.44 -3.69 7.40
C ILE A 29 4.80 -2.57 6.58
N ALA A 30 5.64 -1.75 5.96
CA ALA A 30 5.18 -0.64 5.13
C ALA A 30 6.27 -0.23 4.15
N ASN A 31 5.86 0.38 3.04
CA ASN A 31 6.77 1.01 2.11
C ASN A 31 6.72 2.51 2.31
N ARG A 32 7.77 3.09 2.91
CA ARG A 32 7.83 4.52 3.21
C ARG A 32 7.86 5.40 1.96
N GLU A 33 8.18 4.84 0.82
CA GLU A 33 8.22 5.56 -0.46
C GLU A 33 6.86 5.58 -1.16
N SER A 34 5.88 4.84 -0.66
CA SER A 34 4.54 4.72 -1.26
C SER A 34 3.47 5.33 -0.36
N ILE A 35 3.69 6.57 0.05
CA ILE A 35 2.76 7.31 0.91
C ILE A 35 1.94 8.27 0.06
N LEU A 36 0.63 8.04 -0.01
CA LEU A 36 -0.27 8.91 -0.76
C LEU A 36 -1.71 8.79 -0.27
N SER A 37 -2.56 9.72 -0.72
CA SER A 37 -3.99 9.67 -0.44
C SER A 37 -4.71 8.72 -1.38
N ILE A 38 -5.93 8.33 -1.04
CA ILE A 38 -6.80 7.53 -1.91
C ILE A 38 -7.05 8.25 -3.24
N LYS A 39 -7.20 9.57 -3.19
CA LYS A 39 -7.39 10.39 -4.40
C LYS A 39 -6.19 10.29 -5.33
N GLU A 40 -4.99 10.45 -4.80
CA GLU A 40 -3.75 10.34 -5.57
C GLU A 40 -3.59 8.93 -6.16
N LEU A 41 -3.90 7.89 -5.39
CA LEU A 41 -3.87 6.51 -5.84
C LEU A 41 -4.87 6.28 -6.98
N ALA A 42 -6.10 6.79 -6.84
CA ALA A 42 -7.14 6.67 -7.86
C ALA A 42 -6.72 7.36 -9.16
N GLU A 43 -6.14 8.55 -9.06
CA GLU A 43 -5.65 9.29 -10.23
C GLU A 43 -4.52 8.54 -10.94
N MET A 44 -3.61 7.95 -10.19
CA MET A 44 -2.52 7.14 -10.74
C MET A 44 -3.05 5.93 -11.51
N ILE A 45 -4.00 5.20 -10.93
CA ILE A 45 -4.61 4.02 -11.56
C ILE A 45 -5.39 4.43 -12.81
N ALA A 46 -6.15 5.52 -12.74
CA ALA A 46 -6.92 6.01 -13.88
C ALA A 46 -6.02 6.39 -15.06
N ASN A 47 -4.89 7.05 -14.79
CA ASN A 47 -3.92 7.39 -15.80
C ASN A 47 -3.31 6.15 -16.46
N MET A 48 -2.97 5.13 -15.68
CA MET A 48 -2.44 3.88 -16.19
C MET A 48 -3.43 3.12 -17.06
N ALA A 49 -4.71 3.14 -16.67
CA ALA A 49 -5.77 2.44 -17.39
C ALA A 49 -6.38 3.27 -18.53
N GLY A 50 -6.06 4.55 -18.62
CA GLY A 50 -6.60 5.45 -19.63
C GLY A 50 -8.08 5.75 -19.43
N VAL A 51 -8.58 5.77 -18.20
CA VAL A 51 -9.97 6.03 -17.87
C VAL A 51 -10.12 7.30 -17.06
N LYS A 52 -11.36 7.82 -16.99
CA LYS A 52 -11.67 9.00 -16.18
C LYS A 52 -12.13 8.59 -14.79
N ILE A 53 -11.80 9.42 -13.81
CA ILE A 53 -12.26 9.26 -12.45
C ILE A 53 -13.60 9.99 -12.27
N VAL A 54 -14.55 9.33 -11.60
CA VAL A 54 -15.78 9.96 -11.15
C VAL A 54 -15.76 9.97 -9.62
N TYR A 55 -15.84 11.15 -9.05
CA TYR A 55 -15.86 11.32 -7.60
C TYR A 55 -17.29 11.27 -7.10
N ASP A 56 -17.57 10.30 -6.24
CA ASP A 56 -18.86 10.16 -5.56
C ASP A 56 -18.68 10.58 -4.12
N ILE A 57 -19.25 11.75 -3.77
CA ILE A 57 -19.13 12.30 -2.43
C ILE A 57 -20.09 11.55 -1.51
N PRO A 58 -19.60 10.89 -0.42
CA PRO A 58 -20.46 10.13 0.46
C PRO A 58 -21.45 11.04 1.22
N SER A 59 -22.62 10.48 1.53
CA SER A 59 -23.59 11.15 2.40
C SER A 59 -23.07 11.21 3.84
N GLU A 60 -23.70 12.04 4.69
CA GLU A 60 -23.35 12.14 6.10
C GLU A 60 -23.45 10.78 6.82
N GLN A 61 -24.42 9.96 6.45
CA GLN A 61 -24.59 8.62 7.03
C GLN A 61 -23.45 7.68 6.62
N GLU A 62 -23.00 7.77 5.39
CA GLU A 62 -21.87 6.97 4.89
C GLU A 62 -20.56 7.39 5.56
N VAL A 63 -20.36 8.69 5.76
CA VAL A 63 -19.16 9.23 6.42
C VAL A 63 -19.05 8.73 7.86
N LYS A 64 -20.16 8.51 8.55
CA LYS A 64 -20.15 7.99 9.92
C LYS A 64 -19.53 6.60 10.05
N GLY A 65 -19.62 5.80 8.97
CA GLY A 65 -18.98 4.48 8.91
C GLY A 65 -17.51 4.49 8.52
N TYR A 66 -16.98 5.65 8.15
CA TYR A 66 -15.59 5.75 7.71
C TYR A 66 -14.65 5.96 8.88
N SER A 67 -13.39 5.57 8.69
CA SER A 67 -12.34 5.84 9.64
C SER A 67 -12.12 7.35 9.80
N LYS A 68 -12.04 7.81 11.04
CA LYS A 68 -11.73 9.20 11.35
C LYS A 68 -10.24 9.52 11.18
N VAL A 69 -9.41 8.51 10.97
CA VAL A 69 -7.98 8.67 10.80
C VAL A 69 -7.70 9.20 9.39
N GLN A 70 -7.22 10.43 9.30
CA GLN A 70 -6.90 11.05 8.01
C GLN A 70 -5.51 10.67 7.50
N ARG A 71 -4.59 10.37 8.41
CA ARG A 71 -3.24 9.95 8.08
C ARG A 71 -2.87 8.70 8.87
N ALA A 72 -2.69 7.60 8.17
CA ALA A 72 -2.24 6.34 8.76
C ALA A 72 -1.01 5.85 7.98
N VAL A 73 0.15 6.34 8.39
CA VAL A 73 1.44 5.99 7.81
C VAL A 73 2.22 5.22 8.86
N LEU A 74 2.57 3.99 8.55
CA LEU A 74 3.32 3.13 9.45
C LEU A 74 4.82 3.41 9.32
N ASP A 75 5.52 3.36 10.45
CA ASP A 75 6.97 3.46 10.49
C ASP A 75 7.57 2.05 10.42
N SER A 76 8.25 1.75 9.32
CA SER A 76 8.89 0.46 9.07
C SER A 76 10.38 0.44 9.44
N SER A 77 10.88 1.47 10.13
CA SER A 77 12.32 1.58 10.43
C SER A 77 12.85 0.38 11.22
N LYS A 78 12.06 -0.17 12.13
CA LYS A 78 12.45 -1.34 12.91
C LYS A 78 12.66 -2.57 12.02
N LEU A 79 11.77 -2.80 11.05
CA LEU A 79 11.91 -3.87 10.07
C LEU A 79 13.10 -3.61 9.15
N GLU A 80 13.31 -2.38 8.73
CA GLU A 80 14.44 -2.00 7.88
C GLU A 80 15.78 -2.22 8.58
N SER A 81 15.81 -2.14 9.91
CA SER A 81 17.02 -2.42 10.70
C SER A 81 17.46 -3.89 10.59
N LEU A 82 16.57 -4.79 10.19
CA LEU A 82 16.90 -6.19 9.90
C LEU A 82 17.51 -6.41 8.52
N GLY A 83 17.59 -5.36 7.72
CA GLY A 83 18.10 -5.41 6.35
C GLY A 83 17.03 -5.44 5.26
N TRP A 84 15.75 -5.45 5.63
CA TRP A 84 14.65 -5.47 4.67
C TRP A 84 14.48 -4.12 3.99
N LYS A 85 14.17 -4.17 2.69
CA LYS A 85 13.76 -3.00 1.91
C LYS A 85 12.66 -3.42 0.93
N PRO A 86 11.65 -2.56 0.69
CA PRO A 86 10.72 -2.82 -0.39
C PRO A 86 11.44 -2.71 -1.73
N PHE A 87 11.15 -3.62 -2.65
CA PHE A 87 11.80 -3.65 -3.97
C PHE A 87 10.81 -3.44 -5.13
N ILE A 88 9.51 -3.37 -4.85
CA ILE A 88 8.49 -3.10 -5.87
C ILE A 88 7.95 -1.70 -5.65
N PHE A 89 8.22 -0.78 -6.58
CA PHE A 89 7.66 0.56 -6.54
C PHE A 89 6.16 0.50 -6.77
N LEU A 90 5.43 1.46 -6.19
CA LEU A 90 3.98 1.50 -6.27
C LEU A 90 3.48 1.45 -7.70
N GLU A 91 4.07 2.24 -8.58
CA GLU A 91 3.69 2.30 -9.99
C GLU A 91 3.86 0.95 -10.70
N ASP A 92 5.00 0.30 -10.50
CA ASP A 92 5.27 -1.05 -11.04
C ASP A 92 4.29 -2.07 -10.47
N GLY A 93 4.02 -2.02 -9.18
CA GLY A 93 3.07 -2.91 -8.53
C GLY A 93 1.67 -2.77 -9.09
N LEU A 94 1.22 -1.55 -9.29
CA LEU A 94 -0.10 -1.27 -9.88
C LEU A 94 -0.18 -1.73 -11.32
N ASN A 95 0.88 -1.53 -12.12
CA ASN A 95 0.94 -2.01 -13.50
C ASN A 95 0.83 -3.54 -13.56
N ARG A 96 1.51 -4.25 -12.67
CA ARG A 96 1.44 -5.72 -12.61
C ARG A 96 0.03 -6.21 -12.29
N VAL A 97 -0.64 -5.56 -11.34
CA VAL A 97 -2.01 -5.89 -10.96
C VAL A 97 -2.97 -5.63 -12.11
N LEU A 98 -2.87 -4.47 -12.75
CA LEU A 98 -3.73 -4.11 -13.89
C LEU A 98 -3.54 -5.08 -15.05
N ASN A 99 -2.30 -5.41 -15.40
CA ASN A 99 -2.00 -6.36 -16.48
C ASN A 99 -2.57 -7.75 -16.17
N SER A 100 -2.46 -8.21 -14.94
CA SER A 100 -3.02 -9.48 -14.50
C SER A 100 -4.54 -9.50 -14.62
N MET A 101 -5.21 -8.43 -14.21
CA MET A 101 -6.67 -8.32 -14.31
C MET A 101 -7.15 -8.22 -15.74
N MET A 102 -6.42 -7.53 -16.63
CA MET A 102 -6.78 -7.40 -18.03
C MET A 102 -6.56 -8.70 -18.82
N CYS A 103 -5.60 -9.52 -18.43
CA CYS A 103 -5.33 -10.81 -19.08
C CYS A 103 -6.37 -11.89 -18.78
N HIS A 104 -7.23 -11.68 -17.77
CA HIS A 104 -8.25 -12.64 -17.36
C HIS A 104 -9.65 -12.34 -17.93
N LYS A 105 -9.72 -11.49 -18.92
CA LYS A 105 -10.98 -11.20 -19.61
C LYS A 105 -11.31 -12.24 -20.67
#